data_b52c5581e50946710f64bce018608016
#
_entry.id   b52c5581e50946710f64bce018608016
#
_cell.length_a   1.000
_cell.length_b   1.000
_cell.length_c   1.000
_cell.angle_alpha   90.00
_cell.angle_beta   90.00
_cell.angle_gamma   90.00
#
_symmetry.space_group_name_H-M   'P 1'
#
loop_
_entity.id
_entity.type
_entity.pdbx_description
1 polymer ?
#
loop_
_entity_poly.entity_id
_entity_poly.type
_entity_poly.pdbx_seq_one_letter_code
_entity_poly.pdbx_strand_id
1 'polypeptide(L)'
;MHERPAAVKIKSELGLPGSVSAAPGSYIVLKKGTLPVFLGLGPEPALLEKMHPGYENFLYIECPDLERQLGPSWKQKIPANFTKISPDQLVPENMEQMSFILYTPGLKNFPEFWTDVLARIRLTPEALRSSPDKPASVFIFGNEHSLLVPEIYWEIEQLGLTPILINPACGPDKLCEILRRGKPELVISVNLQGMDQLGEHFAIFNRLNIPVALWMVDNPFHLLTSLKSRYWTRAVIFVTDNWFIKPLKAFGASAVHHLPLAAAPAFFRSTGRIKPELQDKTVFVGRSSFPGNRSFFGACPSYPRLESEALELLSLGQRPDFAWWTRRLNLPLWPGNRVREMGFGAERTGLVWKKICLERLAHKYPVVVYGDKNWKNILPQQIDIQPEVDYYGPLASIYSSSGCILNLTNMHLPHGLTQRHFDVWAAHGFLITDKTRGLEVFPQELAREISFCAPREMLDLIDRLNRDSSLKNQIQAEFYKLIKTRHTYRQRLENIFNLLNIKG
;
A
#
# COMPACT_ATOMS: atom_id res chain seq x y z
N MET A 1 29.86 -6.06 -35.07
CA MET A 1 28.80 -5.23 -34.49
C MET A 1 27.52 -6.02 -34.63
N HIS A 2 26.95 -6.55 -33.50
CA HIS A 2 25.62 -7.16 -33.56
C HIS A 2 24.60 -6.01 -33.71
N GLU A 3 23.93 -5.96 -34.84
CA GLU A 3 22.78 -5.06 -35.01
C GLU A 3 21.79 -5.29 -33.88
N ARG A 4 21.39 -4.23 -33.18
CA ARG A 4 20.35 -4.34 -32.17
C ARG A 4 19.05 -4.75 -32.88
N PRO A 5 18.37 -5.83 -32.45
CA PRO A 5 17.13 -6.25 -33.10
C PRO A 5 16.12 -5.10 -33.06
N ALA A 6 15.42 -4.87 -34.17
CA ALA A 6 14.44 -3.80 -34.30
C ALA A 6 13.37 -3.93 -33.21
N ALA A 7 13.11 -2.83 -32.51
CA ALA A 7 12.07 -2.77 -31.49
C ALA A 7 10.75 -2.33 -32.12
N VAL A 8 9.69 -3.07 -31.89
CA VAL A 8 8.32 -2.73 -32.29
C VAL A 8 7.65 -1.93 -31.15
N LYS A 9 7.12 -0.74 -31.48
CA LYS A 9 6.35 0.09 -30.54
C LYS A 9 4.96 -0.53 -30.36
N ILE A 10 4.53 -0.63 -29.12
CA ILE A 10 3.22 -1.16 -28.72
C ILE A 10 2.60 -0.29 -27.62
N LYS A 11 1.34 -0.57 -27.28
CA LYS A 11 0.70 -0.09 -26.04
C LYS A 11 0.59 -1.27 -25.08
N SER A 12 1.00 -1.07 -23.84
CA SER A 12 0.81 -2.06 -22.77
C SER A 12 -0.69 -2.24 -22.44
N GLU A 13 -1.03 -3.22 -21.60
CA GLU A 13 -2.41 -3.42 -21.12
C GLU A 13 -2.98 -2.20 -20.36
N LEU A 14 -2.11 -1.35 -19.82
CA LEU A 14 -2.50 -0.09 -19.19
C LEU A 14 -2.66 1.08 -20.17
N GLY A 15 -2.49 0.82 -21.49
CA GLY A 15 -2.54 1.85 -22.52
C GLY A 15 -1.29 2.74 -22.58
N LEU A 16 -0.26 2.45 -21.79
CA LEU A 16 0.99 3.20 -21.77
C LEU A 16 1.90 2.79 -22.93
N PRO A 17 2.72 3.71 -23.48
CA PRO A 17 3.71 3.37 -24.51
C PRO A 17 4.68 2.29 -24.02
N GLY A 18 4.91 1.29 -24.84
CA GLY A 18 5.84 0.20 -24.60
C GLY A 18 6.58 -0.18 -25.88
N SER A 19 7.49 -1.14 -25.77
CA SER A 19 8.18 -1.72 -26.92
C SER A 19 8.51 -3.18 -26.67
N VAL A 20 8.56 -3.98 -27.74
CA VAL A 20 8.98 -5.38 -27.73
C VAL A 20 10.09 -5.59 -28.75
N SER A 21 11.06 -6.45 -28.47
CA SER A 21 12.18 -6.78 -29.36
C SER A 21 12.52 -8.26 -29.28
N ALA A 22 13.11 -8.81 -30.33
CA ALA A 22 13.51 -10.22 -30.42
C ALA A 22 14.95 -10.48 -29.98
N ALA A 23 15.44 -9.77 -28.96
CA ALA A 23 16.78 -10.01 -28.42
C ALA A 23 16.88 -11.40 -27.77
N PRO A 24 17.99 -12.16 -27.90
CA PRO A 24 18.15 -13.49 -27.28
C PRO A 24 17.88 -13.50 -25.78
N GLY A 25 18.30 -12.47 -25.04
CA GLY A 25 18.03 -12.32 -23.61
C GLY A 25 16.58 -11.99 -23.22
N SER A 26 15.68 -11.88 -24.22
CA SER A 26 14.24 -11.69 -23.99
C SER A 26 13.50 -12.99 -23.67
N TYR A 27 14.14 -14.13 -23.82
CA TYR A 27 13.56 -15.45 -23.59
C TYR A 27 14.25 -16.15 -22.42
N ILE A 28 13.45 -16.66 -21.49
CA ILE A 28 13.94 -17.43 -20.35
C ILE A 28 13.28 -18.79 -20.28
N VAL A 29 14.06 -19.83 -19.99
CA VAL A 29 13.54 -21.19 -19.79
C VAL A 29 13.05 -21.31 -18.35
N LEU A 30 11.74 -21.51 -18.18
CA LEU A 30 11.11 -21.72 -16.87
C LEU A 30 11.19 -23.18 -16.42
N LYS A 31 11.00 -24.10 -17.36
CA LYS A 31 11.04 -25.55 -17.14
C LYS A 31 11.64 -26.21 -18.37
N LYS A 32 12.49 -27.21 -18.16
CA LYS A 32 13.04 -28.05 -19.24
C LYS A 32 12.15 -29.27 -19.45
N GLY A 33 11.97 -29.67 -20.73
CA GLY A 33 11.22 -30.84 -21.16
C GLY A 33 11.57 -31.19 -22.61
N THR A 34 10.90 -32.19 -23.17
CA THR A 34 11.13 -32.68 -24.53
C THR A 34 10.31 -31.93 -25.60
N LEU A 35 9.19 -31.30 -25.21
CA LEU A 35 8.31 -30.55 -26.10
C LEU A 35 8.38 -29.07 -25.81
N PRO A 36 8.98 -28.24 -26.68
CA PRO A 36 9.09 -26.81 -26.45
C PRO A 36 7.75 -26.07 -26.61
N VAL A 37 7.42 -25.24 -25.62
CA VAL A 37 6.23 -24.40 -25.63
C VAL A 37 6.68 -22.96 -25.38
N PHE A 38 6.54 -22.11 -26.40
CA PHE A 38 6.83 -20.68 -26.25
C PHE A 38 5.64 -19.96 -25.63
N LEU A 39 5.90 -19.26 -24.54
CA LEU A 39 4.99 -18.33 -23.91
C LEU A 39 5.28 -16.94 -24.45
N GLY A 40 4.72 -16.64 -25.65
CA GLY A 40 5.01 -15.48 -26.47
C GLY A 40 6.13 -15.71 -27.49
N LEU A 41 5.84 -15.42 -28.75
CA LEU A 41 6.81 -15.56 -29.85
C LEU A 41 7.66 -14.29 -30.04
N GLY A 42 7.20 -13.15 -29.52
CA GLY A 42 7.83 -11.87 -29.80
C GLY A 42 7.66 -11.40 -31.25
N PRO A 43 8.31 -10.31 -31.67
CA PRO A 43 8.09 -9.69 -32.98
C PRO A 43 8.71 -10.45 -34.16
N GLU A 44 9.68 -11.36 -33.96
CA GLU A 44 10.39 -12.10 -35.01
C GLU A 44 10.36 -13.62 -34.75
N PRO A 45 9.22 -14.29 -34.95
CA PRO A 45 9.04 -15.74 -34.65
C PRO A 45 10.04 -16.66 -35.34
N ALA A 46 10.44 -16.34 -36.56
CA ALA A 46 11.39 -17.15 -37.36
C ALA A 46 12.79 -17.29 -36.72
N LEU A 47 13.16 -16.38 -35.79
CA LEU A 47 14.43 -16.48 -35.06
C LEU A 47 14.41 -17.62 -34.04
N LEU A 48 13.24 -18.01 -33.51
CA LEU A 48 13.12 -18.95 -32.42
C LEU A 48 13.52 -20.36 -32.85
N GLU A 49 13.20 -20.77 -34.09
CA GLU A 49 13.62 -22.04 -34.64
C GLU A 49 15.15 -22.15 -34.66
N LYS A 50 15.83 -21.07 -35.09
CA LYS A 50 17.29 -21.03 -35.10
C LYS A 50 17.94 -21.04 -33.72
N MET A 51 17.24 -20.51 -32.72
CA MET A 51 17.70 -20.49 -31.32
C MET A 51 17.54 -21.84 -30.63
N HIS A 52 16.69 -22.73 -31.16
CA HIS A 52 16.38 -24.05 -30.61
C HIS A 52 16.50 -25.17 -31.67
N PRO A 53 17.68 -25.42 -32.25
CA PRO A 53 17.86 -26.30 -33.43
C PRO A 53 17.63 -27.80 -33.14
N GLY A 54 17.38 -28.21 -31.93
CA GLY A 54 17.16 -29.61 -31.57
C GLY A 54 15.71 -30.06 -31.59
N TYR A 55 14.76 -29.22 -32.05
CA TYR A 55 13.34 -29.55 -32.05
C TYR A 55 12.73 -29.40 -33.45
N GLU A 56 11.90 -30.38 -33.83
CA GLU A 56 11.19 -30.38 -35.14
C GLU A 56 9.86 -29.64 -35.07
N ASN A 57 9.17 -29.71 -33.93
CA ASN A 57 7.85 -29.11 -33.72
C ASN A 57 7.81 -28.25 -32.48
N PHE A 58 7.11 -27.14 -32.53
CA PHE A 58 6.98 -26.17 -31.46
C PHE A 58 5.52 -25.90 -31.17
N LEU A 59 5.20 -25.74 -29.86
CA LEU A 59 3.93 -25.20 -29.43
C LEU A 59 4.11 -23.76 -29.00
N TYR A 60 3.06 -22.96 -29.12
CA TYR A 60 3.11 -21.60 -28.55
C TYR A 60 1.75 -21.12 -28.07
N ILE A 61 1.80 -20.24 -27.08
CA ILE A 61 0.70 -19.43 -26.61
C ILE A 61 1.07 -17.97 -26.90
N GLU A 62 0.12 -17.17 -27.37
CA GLU A 62 0.36 -15.75 -27.60
C GLU A 62 -0.74 -14.89 -26.98
N CYS A 63 -0.36 -13.74 -26.42
CA CYS A 63 -1.29 -12.77 -25.89
C CYS A 63 -2.10 -12.15 -27.04
N PRO A 64 -3.46 -12.25 -27.03
CA PRO A 64 -4.30 -11.74 -28.11
C PRO A 64 -4.10 -10.24 -28.39
N ASP A 65 -3.83 -9.44 -27.36
CA ASP A 65 -3.63 -8.00 -27.51
C ASP A 65 -2.28 -7.68 -28.18
N LEU A 66 -1.22 -8.43 -27.87
CA LEU A 66 0.05 -8.30 -28.55
C LEU A 66 -0.05 -8.76 -30.01
N GLU A 67 -0.68 -9.93 -30.25
CA GLU A 67 -0.91 -10.46 -31.59
C GLU A 67 -1.66 -9.47 -32.47
N ARG A 68 -2.70 -8.80 -31.93
CA ARG A 68 -3.46 -7.78 -32.65
C ARG A 68 -2.60 -6.57 -33.02
N GLN A 69 -1.71 -6.14 -32.14
CA GLN A 69 -0.83 -4.99 -32.37
C GLN A 69 0.31 -5.29 -33.34
N LEU A 70 0.80 -6.54 -33.37
CA LEU A 70 1.81 -6.99 -34.35
C LEU A 70 1.22 -7.15 -35.76
N GLY A 71 -0.06 -7.46 -35.89
CA GLY A 71 -0.83 -7.47 -37.13
C GLY A 71 -0.64 -8.67 -38.03
N PRO A 72 -1.28 -8.67 -39.23
CA PRO A 72 -1.28 -9.84 -40.14
C PRO A 72 0.11 -10.20 -40.68
N SER A 73 0.96 -9.25 -40.98
CA SER A 73 2.31 -9.49 -41.48
C SER A 73 3.19 -10.28 -40.52
N TRP A 74 2.96 -10.11 -39.19
CA TRP A 74 3.63 -10.89 -38.17
C TRP A 74 3.19 -12.35 -38.19
N LYS A 75 1.87 -12.64 -38.41
CA LYS A 75 1.36 -14.00 -38.50
C LYS A 75 2.01 -14.78 -39.64
N GLN A 76 2.29 -14.10 -40.77
CA GLN A 76 2.96 -14.73 -41.94
C GLN A 76 4.42 -15.09 -41.67
N LYS A 77 5.05 -14.50 -40.63
CA LYS A 77 6.42 -14.84 -40.23
C LYS A 77 6.51 -16.04 -39.29
N ILE A 78 5.38 -16.62 -38.85
CA ILE A 78 5.38 -17.79 -37.98
C ILE A 78 5.70 -19.01 -38.81
N PRO A 79 6.75 -19.80 -38.48
CA PRO A 79 7.10 -20.98 -39.24
C PRO A 79 5.98 -22.04 -39.17
N ALA A 80 5.87 -22.87 -40.23
CA ALA A 80 4.80 -23.86 -40.37
C ALA A 80 4.81 -24.96 -39.29
N ASN A 81 5.97 -25.21 -38.67
CA ASN A 81 6.13 -26.20 -37.61
C ASN A 81 5.79 -25.64 -36.20
N PHE A 82 5.23 -24.42 -36.13
CA PHE A 82 4.72 -23.82 -34.88
C PHE A 82 3.21 -23.98 -34.79
N THR A 83 2.73 -24.70 -33.79
CA THR A 83 1.29 -24.90 -33.54
C THR A 83 0.82 -24.05 -32.37
N LYS A 84 -0.19 -23.20 -32.64
CA LYS A 84 -0.82 -22.40 -31.59
C LYS A 84 -1.70 -23.25 -30.69
N ILE A 85 -1.52 -23.12 -29.38
CA ILE A 85 -2.40 -23.72 -28.36
C ILE A 85 -3.03 -22.65 -27.48
N SER A 86 -4.17 -22.96 -26.90
CA SER A 86 -4.80 -22.08 -25.88
C SER A 86 -4.24 -22.38 -24.49
N PRO A 87 -4.27 -21.41 -23.55
CA PRO A 87 -3.90 -21.66 -22.17
C PRO A 87 -4.67 -22.84 -21.53
N ASP A 88 -5.91 -23.10 -21.95
CA ASP A 88 -6.75 -24.18 -21.40
C ASP A 88 -6.27 -25.59 -21.77
N GLN A 89 -5.47 -25.72 -22.82
CA GLN A 89 -4.84 -26.98 -23.21
C GLN A 89 -3.61 -27.32 -22.34
N LEU A 90 -3.18 -26.42 -21.46
CA LEU A 90 -2.17 -26.73 -20.44
C LEU A 90 -2.84 -27.49 -19.28
N VAL A 91 -2.88 -28.80 -19.38
CA VAL A 91 -3.38 -29.70 -18.35
C VAL A 91 -2.20 -30.45 -17.70
N PRO A 92 -2.28 -30.81 -16.40
CA PRO A 92 -1.16 -31.42 -15.69
C PRO A 92 -0.49 -32.57 -16.40
N GLU A 93 -1.30 -33.41 -17.04
CA GLU A 93 -0.87 -34.66 -17.71
C GLU A 93 0.08 -34.40 -18.90
N ASN A 94 -0.12 -33.30 -19.62
CA ASN A 94 0.71 -32.96 -20.77
C ASN A 94 1.87 -32.00 -20.41
N MET A 95 1.76 -31.26 -19.30
CA MET A 95 2.79 -30.29 -18.87
C MET A 95 4.09 -30.97 -18.41
N GLU A 96 4.07 -32.23 -18.00
CA GLU A 96 5.28 -32.92 -17.54
C GLU A 96 6.38 -33.00 -18.63
N GLN A 97 5.99 -33.20 -19.86
CA GLN A 97 6.90 -33.30 -21.01
C GLN A 97 7.24 -31.94 -21.63
N MET A 98 6.53 -30.87 -21.25
CA MET A 98 6.70 -29.54 -21.84
C MET A 98 7.91 -28.79 -21.29
N SER A 99 8.63 -28.14 -22.19
CA SER A 99 9.68 -27.14 -21.89
C SER A 99 9.10 -25.75 -22.10
N PHE A 100 8.93 -24.99 -21.04
CA PHE A 100 8.35 -23.65 -21.12
C PHE A 100 9.40 -22.58 -21.30
N ILE A 101 9.26 -21.78 -22.36
CA ILE A 101 10.16 -20.69 -22.73
C ILE A 101 9.36 -19.39 -22.74
N LEU A 102 9.61 -18.52 -21.78
CA LEU A 102 8.86 -17.28 -21.59
C LEU A 102 9.49 -16.10 -22.32
N TYR A 103 8.72 -15.38 -23.10
CA TYR A 103 9.05 -14.09 -23.68
C TYR A 103 8.79 -12.97 -22.66
N THR A 104 9.85 -12.51 -21.99
CA THR A 104 9.75 -11.57 -20.87
C THR A 104 9.22 -10.18 -21.22
N PRO A 105 9.45 -9.61 -22.45
CA PRO A 105 8.80 -8.35 -22.82
C PRO A 105 7.27 -8.49 -22.98
N GLY A 106 6.78 -9.66 -23.37
CA GLY A 106 5.35 -9.97 -23.39
C GLY A 106 4.76 -9.88 -21.97
N LEU A 107 5.36 -10.57 -21.02
CA LEU A 107 4.95 -10.51 -19.61
C LEU A 107 4.95 -9.08 -19.06
N LYS A 108 5.98 -8.29 -19.33
CA LYS A 108 6.11 -6.91 -18.84
C LYS A 108 5.05 -5.94 -19.38
N ASN A 109 4.54 -6.19 -20.59
CA ASN A 109 3.56 -5.31 -21.23
C ASN A 109 2.12 -5.79 -21.11
N PHE A 110 1.90 -7.11 -20.94
CA PHE A 110 0.60 -7.76 -20.81
C PHE A 110 0.59 -8.71 -19.62
N PRO A 111 0.90 -8.22 -18.41
CA PRO A 111 1.05 -9.08 -17.23
C PRO A 111 -0.25 -9.80 -16.86
N GLU A 112 -1.43 -9.22 -17.03
CA GLU A 112 -2.70 -9.85 -16.63
C GLU A 112 -2.94 -11.17 -17.38
N PHE A 113 -2.65 -11.21 -18.69
CA PHE A 113 -2.72 -12.44 -19.47
C PHE A 113 -1.64 -13.45 -19.05
N TRP A 114 -0.39 -12.99 -18.98
CA TRP A 114 0.73 -13.91 -18.76
C TRP A 114 0.82 -14.44 -17.33
N THR A 115 0.44 -13.67 -16.33
CA THR A 115 0.46 -14.14 -14.94
C THR A 115 -0.58 -15.23 -14.69
N ASP A 116 -1.73 -15.21 -15.38
CA ASP A 116 -2.69 -16.30 -15.31
C ASP A 116 -2.14 -17.60 -15.94
N VAL A 117 -1.49 -17.49 -17.11
CA VAL A 117 -0.79 -18.63 -17.76
C VAL A 117 0.31 -19.19 -16.86
N LEU A 118 1.12 -18.30 -16.25
CA LEU A 118 2.20 -18.70 -15.35
C LEU A 118 1.67 -19.35 -14.08
N ALA A 119 0.59 -18.84 -13.51
CA ALA A 119 -0.06 -19.44 -12.34
C ALA A 119 -0.56 -20.86 -12.67
N ARG A 120 -1.12 -21.07 -13.86
CA ARG A 120 -1.55 -22.40 -14.32
C ARG A 120 -0.37 -23.38 -14.40
N ILE A 121 0.77 -22.94 -14.93
CA ILE A 121 1.98 -23.77 -15.08
C ILE A 121 2.59 -24.13 -13.72
N ARG A 122 2.57 -23.21 -12.76
CA ARG A 122 3.19 -23.40 -11.43
C ARG A 122 2.34 -24.21 -10.46
N LEU A 123 1.02 -24.15 -10.59
CA LEU A 123 0.11 -24.84 -9.68
C LEU A 123 -0.01 -26.31 -10.06
N THR A 124 0.43 -27.18 -9.15
CA THR A 124 0.28 -28.62 -9.28
C THR A 124 -1.12 -29.08 -8.84
N PRO A 125 -1.56 -30.30 -9.23
CA PRO A 125 -2.82 -30.86 -8.77
C PRO A 125 -2.97 -30.90 -7.23
N GLU A 126 -1.85 -31.12 -6.50
CA GLU A 126 -1.83 -31.14 -5.03
C GLU A 126 -2.14 -29.77 -4.43
N ALA A 127 -1.60 -28.68 -5.04
CA ALA A 127 -1.88 -27.32 -4.60
C ALA A 127 -3.35 -26.91 -4.82
N LEU A 128 -4.05 -27.60 -5.72
CA LEU A 128 -5.47 -27.36 -6.01
C LEU A 128 -6.39 -28.11 -5.04
N ARG A 129 -5.89 -29.11 -4.29
CA ARG A 129 -6.66 -29.88 -3.32
C ARG A 129 -6.71 -29.16 -1.98
N SER A 130 -7.90 -28.99 -1.41
CA SER A 130 -8.06 -28.57 -0.02
C SER A 130 -7.72 -29.73 0.90
N SER A 131 -6.97 -29.47 1.99
CA SER A 131 -6.76 -30.44 3.05
C SER A 131 -7.76 -30.16 4.17
N PRO A 132 -8.78 -30.99 4.40
CA PRO A 132 -9.85 -30.72 5.35
C PRO A 132 -9.40 -30.73 6.83
N ASP A 133 -8.24 -31.31 7.13
CA ASP A 133 -7.79 -31.55 8.51
C ASP A 133 -6.83 -30.49 9.07
N LYS A 134 -6.61 -29.36 8.37
CA LYS A 134 -5.72 -28.31 8.86
C LYS A 134 -6.52 -27.15 9.44
N PRO A 135 -6.04 -26.54 10.55
CA PRO A 135 -6.66 -25.34 11.10
C PRO A 135 -6.68 -24.23 10.06
N ALA A 136 -7.76 -23.48 10.04
CA ALA A 136 -7.94 -22.34 9.15
C ALA A 136 -6.79 -21.35 9.37
N SER A 137 -6.13 -20.95 8.30
CA SER A 137 -4.95 -20.07 8.36
C SER A 137 -5.14 -18.80 7.54
N VAL A 138 -4.43 -17.74 7.94
CA VAL A 138 -4.39 -16.45 7.25
C VAL A 138 -2.95 -16.14 6.91
N PHE A 139 -2.66 -15.88 5.63
CA PHE A 139 -1.34 -15.44 5.20
C PHE A 139 -1.24 -13.93 5.34
N ILE A 140 -0.13 -13.47 5.95
CA ILE A 140 0.18 -12.06 6.14
C ILE A 140 1.54 -11.80 5.49
N PHE A 141 1.60 -10.93 4.50
CA PHE A 141 2.87 -10.52 3.94
C PHE A 141 3.56 -9.51 4.84
N GLY A 142 4.76 -9.85 5.31
CA GLY A 142 5.55 -9.01 6.20
C GLY A 142 6.42 -9.81 7.15
N ASN A 143 6.96 -9.09 8.13
CA ASN A 143 7.70 -9.64 9.27
C ASN A 143 7.25 -8.92 10.55
N GLU A 144 7.83 -9.30 11.67
CA GLU A 144 7.52 -8.74 13.00
C GLU A 144 7.80 -7.25 13.19
N HIS A 145 8.50 -6.60 12.24
CA HIS A 145 8.78 -5.16 12.23
C HIS A 145 7.99 -4.42 11.15
N SER A 146 7.20 -5.14 10.36
CA SER A 146 6.38 -4.54 9.31
C SER A 146 5.16 -3.83 9.88
N LEU A 147 4.81 -2.69 9.27
CA LEU A 147 3.68 -1.87 9.69
C LEU A 147 2.39 -2.69 9.80
N LEU A 148 1.73 -2.63 10.95
CA LEU A 148 0.49 -3.32 11.34
C LEU A 148 0.56 -4.86 11.40
N VAL A 149 1.67 -5.46 10.97
CA VAL A 149 1.77 -6.94 10.95
C VAL A 149 1.72 -7.54 12.35
N PRO A 150 2.42 -7.00 13.39
CA PRO A 150 2.32 -7.53 14.74
C PRO A 150 0.90 -7.50 15.31
N GLU A 151 0.15 -6.42 15.09
CA GLU A 151 -1.22 -6.26 15.55
C GLU A 151 -2.16 -7.25 14.86
N ILE A 152 -2.04 -7.36 13.53
CA ILE A 152 -2.83 -8.28 12.72
C ILE A 152 -2.53 -9.73 13.12
N TYR A 153 -1.25 -10.07 13.25
CA TYR A 153 -0.81 -11.41 13.65
C TYR A 153 -1.41 -11.81 15.01
N TRP A 154 -1.21 -10.96 16.02
CA TRP A 154 -1.69 -11.23 17.37
C TRP A 154 -3.22 -11.38 17.43
N GLU A 155 -3.97 -10.51 16.75
CA GLU A 155 -5.43 -10.56 16.78
C GLU A 155 -5.99 -11.77 16.02
N ILE A 156 -5.34 -12.22 14.94
CA ILE A 156 -5.73 -13.45 14.23
C ILE A 156 -5.60 -14.66 15.16
N GLU A 157 -4.52 -14.77 15.94
CA GLU A 157 -4.38 -15.82 16.96
C GLU A 157 -5.50 -15.75 18.01
N GLN A 158 -5.85 -14.54 18.48
CA GLN A 158 -6.94 -14.36 19.45
C GLN A 158 -8.33 -14.68 18.88
N LEU A 159 -8.48 -14.67 17.57
CA LEU A 159 -9.69 -15.07 16.84
C LEU A 159 -9.73 -16.58 16.52
N GLY A 160 -8.75 -17.36 16.99
CA GLY A 160 -8.69 -18.81 16.81
C GLY A 160 -8.19 -19.29 15.46
N LEU A 161 -7.66 -18.39 14.63
CA LEU A 161 -7.06 -18.71 13.34
C LEU A 161 -5.53 -18.80 13.44
N THR A 162 -4.89 -19.46 12.48
CA THR A 162 -3.43 -19.58 12.43
C THR A 162 -2.82 -18.51 11.50
N PRO A 163 -2.17 -17.45 12.03
CA PRO A 163 -1.45 -16.50 11.19
C PRO A 163 -0.14 -17.09 10.69
N ILE A 164 0.14 -16.92 9.39
CA ILE A 164 1.38 -17.35 8.75
C ILE A 164 2.05 -16.16 8.07
N LEU A 165 3.22 -15.79 8.56
CA LEU A 165 4.00 -14.72 7.96
C LEU A 165 4.69 -15.20 6.67
N ILE A 166 4.49 -14.43 5.60
CA ILE A 166 5.12 -14.67 4.31
C ILE A 166 6.12 -13.54 4.03
N ASN A 167 7.36 -13.91 3.74
CA ASN A 167 8.37 -12.92 3.37
C ASN A 167 7.92 -12.15 2.11
N PRO A 168 7.83 -10.82 2.15
CA PRO A 168 7.41 -10.01 0.99
C PRO A 168 8.29 -10.17 -0.26
N ALA A 169 9.54 -10.58 -0.09
CA ALA A 169 10.48 -10.85 -1.17
C ALA A 169 10.41 -12.30 -1.71
N CYS A 170 9.48 -13.11 -1.20
CA CYS A 170 9.27 -14.46 -1.67
C CYS A 170 8.86 -14.43 -3.14
N GLY A 171 9.50 -15.24 -3.98
CA GLY A 171 9.13 -15.38 -5.39
C GLY A 171 7.92 -16.31 -5.59
N PRO A 172 7.29 -16.30 -6.80
CA PRO A 172 6.10 -17.09 -7.08
C PRO A 172 6.29 -18.60 -6.88
N ASP A 173 7.45 -19.16 -7.20
CA ASP A 173 7.74 -20.58 -7.02
C ASP A 173 7.79 -20.96 -5.53
N LYS A 174 8.41 -20.11 -4.71
CA LYS A 174 8.44 -20.31 -3.26
C LYS A 174 7.06 -20.18 -2.63
N LEU A 175 6.23 -19.25 -3.12
CA LEU A 175 4.84 -19.13 -2.72
C LEU A 175 4.07 -20.42 -3.02
N CYS A 176 4.25 -21.02 -4.21
CA CYS A 176 3.63 -22.30 -4.56
C CYS A 176 4.08 -23.45 -3.64
N GLU A 177 5.36 -23.49 -3.22
CA GLU A 177 5.83 -24.47 -2.22
C GLU A 177 5.13 -24.31 -0.87
N ILE A 178 4.90 -23.07 -0.42
CA ILE A 178 4.19 -22.79 0.83
C ILE A 178 2.73 -23.24 0.72
N LEU A 179 2.07 -22.91 -0.39
CA LEU A 179 0.68 -23.28 -0.65
C LEU A 179 0.43 -24.80 -0.73
N ARG A 180 1.42 -25.60 -1.18
CA ARG A 180 1.34 -27.06 -1.11
C ARG A 180 1.25 -27.58 0.32
N ARG A 181 1.78 -26.86 1.30
CA ARG A 181 1.71 -27.23 2.73
C ARG A 181 0.36 -26.90 3.36
N GLY A 182 -0.39 -25.95 2.78
CA GLY A 182 -1.72 -25.57 3.25
C GLY A 182 -2.21 -24.32 2.54
N LYS A 183 -3.47 -24.34 2.12
CA LYS A 183 -4.17 -23.22 1.50
C LYS A 183 -4.74 -22.32 2.61
N PRO A 184 -4.47 -21.01 2.61
CA PRO A 184 -5.08 -20.11 3.59
C PRO A 184 -6.54 -19.77 3.21
N GLU A 185 -7.34 -19.40 4.22
CA GLU A 185 -8.69 -18.85 4.01
C GLU A 185 -8.64 -17.41 3.47
N LEU A 186 -7.56 -16.69 3.77
CA LEU A 186 -7.40 -15.26 3.45
C LEU A 186 -5.93 -14.90 3.31
N VAL A 187 -5.64 -13.98 2.42
CA VAL A 187 -4.36 -13.27 2.35
C VAL A 187 -4.57 -11.81 2.72
N ILE A 188 -3.77 -11.29 3.66
CA ILE A 188 -3.74 -9.88 4.04
C ILE A 188 -2.41 -9.26 3.57
N SER A 189 -2.50 -8.16 2.82
CA SER A 189 -1.37 -7.37 2.39
C SER A 189 -1.57 -5.91 2.77
N VAL A 190 -0.67 -5.38 3.60
CA VAL A 190 -0.67 -3.96 3.98
C VAL A 190 0.17 -3.20 2.94
N ASN A 191 -0.38 -2.14 2.36
CA ASN A 191 0.30 -1.29 1.38
C ASN A 191 0.93 -2.07 0.20
N LEU A 192 0.24 -3.09 -0.31
CA LEU A 192 0.70 -3.98 -1.38
C LEU A 192 1.97 -4.79 -1.03
N GLN A 193 2.32 -4.90 0.24
CA GLN A 193 3.48 -5.68 0.68
C GLN A 193 3.34 -7.13 0.22
N GLY A 194 4.35 -7.68 -0.46
CA GLY A 194 4.32 -9.02 -1.04
C GLY A 194 3.50 -9.15 -2.32
N MET A 195 2.84 -8.09 -2.78
CA MET A 195 2.20 -8.07 -4.09
C MET A 195 3.21 -7.53 -5.12
N ASP A 196 3.57 -8.36 -6.09
CA ASP A 196 4.53 -7.98 -7.12
C ASP A 196 3.92 -7.02 -8.16
N GLN A 197 4.80 -6.34 -8.91
CA GLN A 197 4.38 -5.32 -9.88
C GLN A 197 3.53 -5.87 -11.04
N LEU A 198 3.70 -7.14 -11.38
CA LEU A 198 3.04 -7.81 -12.49
C LEU A 198 1.76 -8.53 -12.04
N GLY A 199 1.65 -8.89 -10.75
CA GLY A 199 0.51 -9.58 -10.17
C GLY A 199 0.61 -11.12 -10.24
N GLU A 200 1.82 -11.67 -10.29
CA GLU A 200 2.01 -13.13 -10.31
C GLU A 200 1.47 -13.79 -9.03
N HIS A 201 1.75 -13.21 -7.86
CA HIS A 201 1.20 -13.72 -6.60
C HIS A 201 -0.33 -13.63 -6.58
N PHE A 202 -0.88 -12.50 -7.04
CA PHE A 202 -2.32 -12.34 -7.10
C PHE A 202 -2.98 -13.38 -8.02
N ALA A 203 -2.39 -13.65 -9.19
CA ALA A 203 -2.89 -14.65 -10.13
C ALA A 203 -2.91 -16.07 -9.53
N ILE A 204 -1.88 -16.43 -8.74
CA ILE A 204 -1.82 -17.70 -8.00
C ILE A 204 -2.98 -17.79 -7.00
N PHE A 205 -3.18 -16.76 -6.14
CA PHE A 205 -4.26 -16.73 -5.17
C PHE A 205 -5.64 -16.77 -5.84
N ASN A 206 -5.82 -15.96 -6.88
CA ASN A 206 -7.07 -15.89 -7.63
C ASN A 206 -7.45 -17.26 -8.25
N ARG A 207 -6.48 -17.96 -8.79
CA ARG A 207 -6.70 -19.29 -9.39
C ARG A 207 -7.05 -20.37 -8.35
N LEU A 208 -6.61 -20.19 -7.13
CA LEU A 208 -6.95 -21.04 -5.97
C LEU A 208 -8.23 -20.60 -5.28
N ASN A 209 -8.91 -19.55 -5.75
CA ASN A 209 -10.05 -18.91 -5.10
C ASN A 209 -9.75 -18.49 -3.66
N ILE A 210 -8.54 -17.99 -3.41
CA ILE A 210 -8.14 -17.43 -2.11
C ILE A 210 -8.40 -15.92 -2.16
N PRO A 211 -9.24 -15.36 -1.29
CA PRO A 211 -9.46 -13.93 -1.25
C PRO A 211 -8.21 -13.17 -0.81
N VAL A 212 -7.97 -12.01 -1.43
CA VAL A 212 -6.86 -11.10 -1.10
C VAL A 212 -7.42 -9.78 -0.60
N ALA A 213 -7.15 -9.47 0.67
CA ALA A 213 -7.44 -8.19 1.30
C ALA A 213 -6.23 -7.26 1.20
N LEU A 214 -6.35 -6.17 0.44
CA LEU A 214 -5.34 -5.13 0.33
C LEU A 214 -5.71 -3.99 1.29
N TRP A 215 -5.00 -3.89 2.43
CA TRP A 215 -5.21 -2.79 3.37
C TRP A 215 -4.26 -1.64 3.08
N MET A 216 -4.74 -0.62 2.38
CA MET A 216 -3.98 0.56 1.98
C MET A 216 -4.08 1.63 3.06
N VAL A 217 -3.01 1.78 3.84
CA VAL A 217 -2.93 2.74 4.95
C VAL A 217 -2.29 4.06 4.52
N ASP A 218 -1.52 4.06 3.45
CA ASP A 218 -1.01 5.23 2.77
C ASP A 218 -1.87 5.58 1.54
N ASN A 219 -1.50 6.67 0.83
CA ASN A 219 -2.19 7.07 -0.39
C ASN A 219 -2.16 5.94 -1.44
N PRO A 220 -3.31 5.35 -1.78
CA PRO A 220 -3.37 4.20 -2.70
C PRO A 220 -2.75 4.48 -4.07
N PHE A 221 -2.96 5.67 -4.60
CA PHE A 221 -2.46 6.01 -5.93
C PHE A 221 -0.94 6.17 -5.97
N HIS A 222 -0.29 6.52 -4.85
CA HIS A 222 1.17 6.47 -4.75
C HIS A 222 1.68 5.03 -4.79
N LEU A 223 1.01 4.11 -4.10
CA LEU A 223 1.35 2.68 -4.11
C LEU A 223 1.17 2.08 -5.51
N LEU A 224 0.06 2.42 -6.18
CA LEU A 224 -0.28 1.93 -7.51
C LEU A 224 0.69 2.41 -8.62
N THR A 225 1.52 3.45 -8.38
CA THR A 225 2.53 3.88 -9.37
C THR A 225 3.55 2.81 -9.72
N SER A 226 3.78 1.85 -8.85
CA SER A 226 4.72 0.75 -9.07
C SER A 226 4.13 -0.38 -9.92
N LEU A 227 2.82 -0.48 -10.04
CA LEU A 227 2.15 -1.59 -10.69
C LEU A 227 2.10 -1.44 -12.21
N LYS A 228 2.22 -2.56 -12.89
CA LYS A 228 2.10 -2.69 -14.35
C LYS A 228 0.87 -3.47 -14.77
N SER A 229 0.05 -3.92 -13.83
CA SER A 229 -1.16 -4.70 -14.02
C SER A 229 -2.35 -4.09 -13.29
N ARG A 230 -3.55 -4.50 -13.69
CA ARG A 230 -4.82 -4.10 -13.06
C ARG A 230 -5.31 -5.07 -11.99
N TYR A 231 -4.53 -6.07 -11.59
CA TYR A 231 -4.97 -7.12 -10.66
C TYR A 231 -5.61 -6.57 -9.38
N TRP A 232 -5.14 -5.40 -8.90
CA TRP A 232 -5.66 -4.74 -7.71
C TRP A 232 -7.16 -4.42 -7.80
N THR A 233 -7.71 -4.28 -9.01
CA THR A 233 -9.15 -4.01 -9.20
C THR A 233 -10.03 -5.21 -8.86
N ARG A 234 -9.46 -6.41 -8.81
CA ARG A 234 -10.13 -7.67 -8.46
C ARG A 234 -9.94 -8.07 -6.99
N ALA A 235 -9.02 -7.43 -6.28
CA ALA A 235 -8.82 -7.63 -4.85
C ALA A 235 -9.90 -6.90 -4.04
N VAL A 236 -10.07 -7.31 -2.77
CA VAL A 236 -10.89 -6.54 -1.83
C VAL A 236 -10.00 -5.50 -1.17
N ILE A 237 -10.30 -4.23 -1.41
CA ILE A 237 -9.48 -3.10 -0.99
C ILE A 237 -10.09 -2.47 0.26
N PHE A 238 -9.26 -2.29 1.28
CA PHE A 238 -9.57 -1.52 2.47
C PHE A 238 -8.69 -0.27 2.49
N VAL A 239 -9.30 0.90 2.66
CA VAL A 239 -8.60 2.18 2.73
C VAL A 239 -8.85 2.85 4.08
N THR A 240 -7.80 3.42 4.66
CA THR A 240 -7.92 4.18 5.92
C THR A 240 -8.54 5.55 5.73
N ASP A 241 -8.60 6.03 4.49
CA ASP A 241 -9.17 7.31 4.10
C ASP A 241 -10.28 7.09 3.07
N ASN A 242 -11.51 7.40 3.45
CA ASN A 242 -12.70 7.17 2.63
C ASN A 242 -12.77 8.03 1.35
N TRP A 243 -11.96 9.10 1.25
CA TRP A 243 -11.86 9.90 0.04
C TRP A 243 -11.46 9.06 -1.18
N PHE A 244 -10.60 8.05 -0.97
CA PHE A 244 -10.09 7.20 -2.05
C PHE A 244 -11.09 6.19 -2.60
N ILE A 245 -12.21 5.92 -1.90
CA ILE A 245 -13.21 4.93 -2.35
C ILE A 245 -13.74 5.25 -3.74
N LYS A 246 -14.20 6.49 -3.94
CA LYS A 246 -14.80 6.92 -5.21
C LYS A 246 -13.77 6.89 -6.36
N PRO A 247 -12.57 7.46 -6.23
CA PRO A 247 -11.53 7.36 -7.26
C PRO A 247 -11.11 5.92 -7.60
N LEU A 248 -10.88 5.05 -6.60
CA LEU A 248 -10.49 3.66 -6.87
C LEU A 248 -11.57 2.90 -7.64
N LYS A 249 -12.85 3.07 -7.28
CA LYS A 249 -13.99 2.50 -8.03
C LYS A 249 -14.07 3.04 -9.46
N ALA A 250 -13.77 4.31 -9.68
CA ALA A 250 -13.74 4.91 -11.02
C ALA A 250 -12.65 4.31 -11.92
N PHE A 251 -11.57 3.78 -11.35
CA PHE A 251 -10.53 3.02 -12.07
C PHE A 251 -10.79 1.52 -12.13
N GLY A 252 -11.96 1.05 -11.71
CA GLY A 252 -12.43 -0.32 -11.90
C GLY A 252 -12.31 -1.24 -10.68
N ALA A 253 -11.95 -0.74 -9.50
CA ALA A 253 -11.96 -1.57 -8.29
C ALA A 253 -13.38 -2.07 -7.97
N SER A 254 -13.55 -3.39 -7.87
CA SER A 254 -14.85 -4.04 -7.64
C SER A 254 -15.34 -3.87 -6.21
N ALA A 255 -14.46 -3.97 -5.23
CA ALA A 255 -14.77 -3.91 -3.80
C ALA A 255 -13.79 -2.97 -3.08
N VAL A 256 -14.29 -1.83 -2.59
CA VAL A 256 -13.50 -0.86 -1.83
C VAL A 256 -14.29 -0.46 -0.59
N HIS A 257 -13.69 -0.63 0.58
CA HIS A 257 -14.29 -0.40 1.88
C HIS A 257 -13.44 0.56 2.72
N HIS A 258 -14.10 1.39 3.54
CA HIS A 258 -13.43 2.21 4.54
C HIS A 258 -13.08 1.35 5.76
N LEU A 259 -11.81 1.31 6.11
CA LEU A 259 -11.32 0.61 7.29
C LEU A 259 -10.22 1.47 7.95
N PRO A 260 -10.59 2.36 8.87
CA PRO A 260 -9.62 3.20 9.58
C PRO A 260 -8.61 2.37 10.36
N LEU A 261 -7.47 2.97 10.70
CA LEU A 261 -6.54 2.42 11.68
C LEU A 261 -7.24 2.18 13.02
N ALA A 262 -6.54 1.56 13.96
CA ALA A 262 -7.07 1.23 15.28
C ALA A 262 -5.96 1.35 16.33
N ALA A 263 -6.30 1.27 17.61
CA ALA A 263 -5.31 1.24 18.67
C ALA A 263 -4.62 -0.14 18.73
N ALA A 264 -3.29 -0.11 18.80
CA ALA A 264 -2.51 -1.32 18.98
C ALA A 264 -2.65 -1.87 20.42
N PRO A 265 -2.79 -3.20 20.61
CA PRO A 265 -2.94 -3.80 21.93
C PRO A 265 -1.86 -3.44 22.93
N ALA A 266 -0.64 -3.19 22.45
CA ALA A 266 0.51 -2.81 23.26
C ALA A 266 0.28 -1.50 24.03
N PHE A 267 -0.45 -0.53 23.46
CA PHE A 267 -0.71 0.76 24.11
C PHE A 267 -1.70 0.66 25.29
N PHE A 268 -2.63 -0.27 25.25
CA PHE A 268 -3.53 -0.53 26.41
C PHE A 268 -2.83 -1.21 27.60
N ARG A 269 -1.70 -1.88 27.34
CA ARG A 269 -0.98 -2.66 28.34
C ARG A 269 0.27 -1.95 28.85
N SER A 270 0.60 -0.79 28.30
CA SER A 270 1.83 -0.12 28.62
C SER A 270 1.86 0.33 30.09
N THR A 271 2.77 -0.27 30.84
CA THR A 271 3.19 0.14 32.19
C THR A 271 4.52 0.88 32.15
N GLY A 272 4.83 1.50 31.02
CA GLY A 272 6.12 2.12 30.76
C GLY A 272 6.49 3.18 31.81
N ARG A 273 7.81 3.41 31.97
CA ARG A 273 8.32 4.40 32.92
C ARG A 273 7.77 5.79 32.63
N ILE A 274 7.10 6.38 33.60
CA ILE A 274 6.63 7.77 33.53
C ILE A 274 7.85 8.69 33.29
N LYS A 275 7.66 9.69 32.43
CA LYS A 275 8.65 10.71 32.07
C LYS A 275 8.19 12.07 32.64
N PRO A 276 8.51 12.40 33.91
CA PRO A 276 8.02 13.62 34.57
C PRO A 276 8.38 14.88 33.79
N GLU A 277 9.52 14.85 33.09
CA GLU A 277 10.01 15.97 32.28
C GLU A 277 9.09 16.32 31.06
N LEU A 278 8.11 15.50 30.75
CA LEU A 278 7.14 15.74 29.67
C LEU A 278 5.77 16.22 30.18
N GLN A 279 5.52 16.22 31.48
CA GLN A 279 4.18 16.43 32.06
C GLN A 279 3.55 17.78 31.68
N ASP A 280 4.37 18.84 31.59
CA ASP A 280 3.91 20.17 31.23
C ASP A 280 4.24 20.54 29.77
N LYS A 281 4.68 19.57 28.97
CA LYS A 281 5.09 19.80 27.58
C LYS A 281 4.03 19.35 26.59
N THR A 282 3.93 20.09 25.49
CA THR A 282 3.23 19.60 24.29
C THR A 282 4.23 18.85 23.42
N VAL A 283 3.91 17.61 23.11
CA VAL A 283 4.80 16.71 22.36
C VAL A 283 4.23 16.47 20.97
N PHE A 284 5.08 16.62 19.97
CA PHE A 284 4.80 16.19 18.59
C PHE A 284 5.69 15.00 18.25
N VAL A 285 5.09 13.92 17.71
CA VAL A 285 5.82 12.75 17.24
C VAL A 285 5.58 12.60 15.74
N GLY A 286 6.63 12.76 14.94
CA GLY A 286 6.49 12.60 13.50
C GLY A 286 7.69 13.11 12.71
N ARG A 287 7.84 12.58 11.52
CA ARG A 287 8.90 12.96 10.59
C ARG A 287 8.57 14.27 9.86
N SER A 288 9.61 14.98 9.46
CA SER A 288 9.47 16.13 8.55
C SER A 288 8.99 15.68 7.17
N SER A 289 9.51 14.54 6.69
CA SER A 289 9.12 13.88 5.44
C SER A 289 9.30 12.36 5.54
N PHE A 290 8.68 11.60 4.65
CA PHE A 290 8.84 10.14 4.63
C PHE A 290 10.19 9.70 4.05
N PRO A 291 10.72 8.52 4.42
CA PRO A 291 11.96 7.98 3.86
C PRO A 291 11.86 7.80 2.34
N GLY A 292 12.90 8.21 1.61
CA GLY A 292 12.90 8.12 0.14
C GLY A 292 12.12 9.24 -0.58
N ASN A 293 11.58 10.23 0.13
CA ASN A 293 10.86 11.39 -0.40
C ASN A 293 11.56 12.01 -1.62
N ARG A 294 12.88 12.29 -1.53
CA ARG A 294 13.64 12.91 -2.61
C ARG A 294 13.66 12.08 -3.89
N SER A 295 13.80 10.77 -3.81
CA SER A 295 13.78 9.89 -4.99
C SER A 295 12.36 9.70 -5.52
N PHE A 296 11.36 9.65 -4.65
CA PHE A 296 9.97 9.47 -5.04
C PHE A 296 9.42 10.68 -5.81
N PHE A 297 9.75 11.90 -5.37
CA PHE A 297 9.29 13.15 -5.98
C PHE A 297 10.35 13.86 -6.85
N GLY A 298 11.54 13.29 -7.03
CA GLY A 298 12.68 13.98 -7.63
C GLY A 298 12.48 14.47 -9.06
N ALA A 299 11.54 13.89 -9.82
CA ALA A 299 11.18 14.31 -11.16
C ALA A 299 9.92 15.20 -11.22
N CYS A 300 9.31 15.53 -10.07
CA CYS A 300 8.10 16.35 -10.04
C CYS A 300 8.43 17.82 -10.25
N PRO A 301 7.69 18.52 -11.12
CA PRO A 301 7.85 19.97 -11.30
C PRO A 301 7.32 20.75 -10.10
N SER A 302 7.81 21.95 -9.90
CA SER A 302 7.26 22.92 -8.97
C SER A 302 6.14 23.73 -9.65
N TYR A 303 5.14 24.12 -8.85
CA TYR A 303 3.99 24.92 -9.27
C TYR A 303 3.87 26.20 -8.43
N PRO A 304 4.75 27.21 -8.59
CA PRO A 304 4.88 28.35 -7.66
C PRO A 304 3.56 29.09 -7.39
N ARG A 305 2.72 29.28 -8.41
CA ARG A 305 1.41 29.96 -8.25
C ARG A 305 0.47 29.14 -7.35
N LEU A 306 0.39 27.83 -7.55
CA LEU A 306 -0.45 26.96 -6.73
C LEU A 306 0.11 26.82 -5.32
N GLU A 307 1.44 26.81 -5.18
CA GLU A 307 2.09 26.79 -3.88
C GLU A 307 1.77 28.07 -3.09
N SER A 308 1.81 29.26 -3.71
CA SER A 308 1.40 30.53 -3.07
C SER A 308 -0.08 30.49 -2.66
N GLU A 309 -0.97 30.03 -3.53
CA GLU A 309 -2.40 29.84 -3.23
C GLU A 309 -2.61 28.89 -2.06
N ALA A 310 -1.87 27.78 -2.00
CA ALA A 310 -1.92 26.84 -0.89
C ALA A 310 -1.50 27.47 0.44
N LEU A 311 -0.48 28.34 0.44
CA LEU A 311 -0.05 29.07 1.65
C LEU A 311 -1.12 30.07 2.12
N GLU A 312 -1.78 30.78 1.22
CA GLU A 312 -2.89 31.68 1.56
C GLU A 312 -4.04 30.90 2.19
N LEU A 313 -4.43 29.75 1.62
CA LEU A 313 -5.46 28.87 2.17
C LEU A 313 -5.11 28.36 3.58
N LEU A 314 -3.86 27.97 3.82
CA LEU A 314 -3.40 27.59 5.17
C LEU A 314 -3.57 28.73 6.17
N SER A 315 -3.28 29.97 5.78
CA SER A 315 -3.44 31.14 6.66
C SER A 315 -4.90 31.40 7.03
N LEU A 316 -5.84 30.98 6.18
CA LEU A 316 -7.29 31.05 6.40
C LEU A 316 -7.87 29.82 7.14
N GLY A 317 -7.02 28.90 7.62
CA GLY A 317 -7.45 27.67 8.28
C GLY A 317 -8.04 26.63 7.34
N GLN A 318 -7.83 26.78 6.03
CA GLN A 318 -8.22 25.79 5.05
C GLN A 318 -7.10 24.78 4.81
N ARG A 319 -7.46 23.59 4.28
CA ARG A 319 -6.54 22.47 4.15
C ARG A 319 -6.31 22.13 2.67
N PRO A 320 -5.27 22.69 2.00
CA PRO A 320 -4.89 22.34 0.63
C PRO A 320 -4.15 20.99 0.59
N ASP A 321 -4.90 19.93 0.83
CA ASP A 321 -4.47 18.56 0.85
C ASP A 321 -4.38 17.93 -0.55
N PHE A 322 -4.13 16.62 -0.61
CA PHE A 322 -4.04 15.85 -1.86
C PHE A 322 -5.29 16.00 -2.74
N ALA A 323 -6.50 16.10 -2.16
CA ALA A 323 -7.72 16.30 -2.93
C ALA A 323 -7.77 17.71 -3.56
N TRP A 324 -7.27 18.72 -2.86
CA TRP A 324 -7.14 20.07 -3.41
C TRP A 324 -6.16 20.10 -4.58
N TRP A 325 -4.96 19.53 -4.41
CA TRP A 325 -3.94 19.43 -5.44
C TRP A 325 -4.43 18.64 -6.66
N THR A 326 -5.18 17.55 -6.44
CA THR A 326 -5.80 16.75 -7.52
C THR A 326 -6.75 17.61 -8.37
N ARG A 327 -7.60 18.40 -7.74
CA ARG A 327 -8.53 19.29 -8.46
C ARG A 327 -7.81 20.40 -9.21
N ARG A 328 -6.76 20.97 -8.62
CA ARG A 328 -6.03 22.11 -9.22
C ARG A 328 -5.17 21.70 -10.40
N LEU A 329 -4.47 20.59 -10.30
CA LEU A 329 -3.60 20.09 -11.37
C LEU A 329 -4.39 19.33 -12.45
N ASN A 330 -5.51 18.74 -12.10
CA ASN A 330 -6.36 17.95 -13.01
C ASN A 330 -5.58 16.91 -13.83
N LEU A 331 -4.66 16.20 -13.18
CA LEU A 331 -3.83 15.15 -13.77
C LEU A 331 -4.43 13.78 -13.50
N PRO A 332 -4.15 12.76 -14.34
CA PRO A 332 -4.61 11.40 -14.07
C PRO A 332 -3.98 10.84 -12.80
N LEU A 333 -4.80 10.24 -11.94
CA LEU A 333 -4.35 9.57 -10.73
C LEU A 333 -3.66 8.24 -11.06
N TRP A 334 -4.07 7.56 -12.14
CA TRP A 334 -3.56 6.28 -12.60
C TRP A 334 -3.97 6.06 -14.06
N PRO A 335 -3.27 5.29 -14.91
CA PRO A 335 -1.96 4.69 -14.66
C PRO A 335 -0.80 5.69 -14.81
N GLY A 336 0.38 5.28 -14.34
CA GLY A 336 1.61 6.05 -14.45
C GLY A 336 1.93 6.89 -13.21
N ASN A 337 2.88 7.82 -13.36
CA ASN A 337 3.52 8.48 -12.22
C ASN A 337 3.07 9.93 -11.99
N ARG A 338 2.16 10.47 -12.81
CA ARG A 338 1.74 11.88 -12.70
C ARG A 338 1.06 12.23 -11.39
N VAL A 339 0.46 11.25 -10.74
CA VAL A 339 -0.09 11.38 -9.37
C VAL A 339 0.94 11.87 -8.35
N ARG A 340 2.23 11.62 -8.58
CA ARG A 340 3.30 12.11 -7.72
C ARG A 340 3.41 13.62 -7.70
N GLU A 341 3.03 14.31 -8.77
CA GLU A 341 3.03 15.78 -8.84
C GLU A 341 2.04 16.38 -7.82
N MET A 342 0.84 15.78 -7.71
CA MET A 342 -0.17 16.16 -6.70
C MET A 342 0.32 15.83 -5.28
N GLY A 343 0.94 14.66 -5.12
CA GLY A 343 1.55 14.24 -3.87
C GLY A 343 2.68 15.17 -3.44
N PHE A 344 3.53 15.62 -4.36
CA PHE A 344 4.60 16.57 -4.08
C PHE A 344 4.08 17.91 -3.56
N GLY A 345 3.01 18.44 -4.18
CA GLY A 345 2.34 19.63 -3.68
C GLY A 345 1.78 19.43 -2.26
N ALA A 346 1.10 18.33 -2.01
CA ALA A 346 0.55 18.00 -0.70
C ALA A 346 1.64 17.83 0.38
N GLU A 347 2.78 17.19 0.04
CA GLU A 347 3.92 17.02 0.95
C GLU A 347 4.51 18.37 1.36
N ARG A 348 4.77 19.27 0.39
CA ARG A 348 5.29 20.62 0.67
C ARG A 348 4.32 21.43 1.53
N THR A 349 3.05 21.41 1.19
CA THR A 349 1.99 22.06 1.97
C THR A 349 1.95 21.52 3.41
N GLY A 350 2.00 20.18 3.55
CA GLY A 350 2.01 19.51 4.85
C GLY A 350 3.20 19.87 5.72
N LEU A 351 4.39 20.02 5.14
CA LEU A 351 5.59 20.47 5.86
C LEU A 351 5.45 21.89 6.37
N VAL A 352 4.95 22.81 5.54
CA VAL A 352 4.69 24.19 5.92
C VAL A 352 3.66 24.28 7.05
N TRP A 353 2.57 23.49 6.94
CA TRP A 353 1.55 23.40 7.99
C TRP A 353 2.13 22.97 9.34
N LYS A 354 2.90 21.89 9.33
CA LYS A 354 3.60 21.41 10.54
C LYS A 354 4.50 22.50 11.14
N LYS A 355 5.29 23.17 10.29
CA LYS A 355 6.18 24.25 10.70
C LYS A 355 5.40 25.39 11.38
N ILE A 356 4.37 25.92 10.73
CA ILE A 356 3.56 27.04 11.26
C ILE A 356 2.95 26.66 12.60
N CYS A 357 2.36 25.47 12.74
CA CYS A 357 1.75 25.03 14.00
C CYS A 357 2.78 24.90 15.13
N LEU A 358 3.92 24.25 14.86
CA LEU A 358 4.96 24.03 15.87
C LEU A 358 5.64 25.33 16.29
N GLU A 359 5.94 26.23 15.37
CA GLU A 359 6.50 27.54 15.68
C GLU A 359 5.52 28.37 16.52
N ARG A 360 4.24 28.41 16.10
CA ARG A 360 3.21 29.17 16.83
C ARG A 360 3.01 28.64 18.24
N LEU A 361 3.06 27.31 18.39
CA LEU A 361 2.95 26.65 19.69
C LEU A 361 4.15 26.99 20.61
N ALA A 362 5.36 26.94 20.08
CA ALA A 362 6.60 27.16 20.80
C ALA A 362 6.77 28.62 21.32
N HIS A 363 6.03 29.57 20.76
CA HIS A 363 6.00 30.95 21.31
C HIS A 363 5.28 31.06 22.67
N LYS A 364 4.46 30.08 23.02
CA LYS A 364 3.62 30.12 24.21
C LYS A 364 3.83 28.95 25.17
N TYR A 365 4.18 27.79 24.66
CA TYR A 365 4.28 26.55 25.42
C TYR A 365 5.61 25.84 25.17
N PRO A 366 6.12 25.06 26.13
CA PRO A 366 7.27 24.21 25.93
C PRO A 366 6.88 23.07 24.96
N VAL A 367 7.65 22.94 23.87
CA VAL A 367 7.41 21.96 22.80
C VAL A 367 8.58 21.00 22.67
N VAL A 368 8.28 19.71 22.59
CA VAL A 368 9.23 18.64 22.24
C VAL A 368 8.81 17.97 20.95
N VAL A 369 9.74 17.81 20.03
CA VAL A 369 9.52 17.11 18.75
C VAL A 369 10.35 15.83 18.72
N TYR A 370 9.72 14.68 18.68
CA TYR A 370 10.38 13.41 18.38
C TYR A 370 10.29 13.13 16.88
N GLY A 371 11.43 13.14 16.18
CA GLY A 371 11.43 12.96 14.73
C GLY A 371 12.82 12.93 14.10
N ASP A 372 12.86 13.02 12.77
CA ASP A 372 14.09 12.98 12.02
C ASP A 372 14.97 14.23 12.21
N LYS A 373 16.27 14.09 11.92
CA LYS A 373 17.27 15.14 12.11
C LYS A 373 16.99 16.41 11.29
N ASN A 374 16.21 16.32 10.21
CA ASN A 374 15.91 17.46 9.35
C ASN A 374 15.05 18.53 10.05
N TRP A 375 14.33 18.18 11.11
CA TRP A 375 13.63 19.16 11.93
C TRP A 375 14.52 20.28 12.47
N LYS A 376 15.80 19.99 12.75
CA LYS A 376 16.79 21.02 13.20
C LYS A 376 17.05 22.10 12.15
N ASN A 377 16.81 21.79 10.86
CA ASN A 377 16.97 22.75 9.77
C ASN A 377 15.68 23.55 9.50
N ILE A 378 14.55 23.10 10.02
CA ILE A 378 13.21 23.63 9.70
C ILE A 378 12.67 24.48 10.85
N LEU A 379 12.89 24.02 12.08
CA LEU A 379 12.30 24.62 13.29
C LEU A 379 13.30 25.50 14.03
N PRO A 380 12.81 26.52 14.77
CA PRO A 380 13.66 27.39 15.62
C PRO A 380 14.36 26.58 16.71
N GLN A 381 15.54 27.09 17.15
CA GLN A 381 16.40 26.42 18.14
C GLN A 381 15.75 26.24 19.53
N GLN A 382 14.73 27.02 19.87
CA GLN A 382 14.00 26.91 21.13
C GLN A 382 13.13 25.67 21.26
N ILE A 383 12.87 24.97 20.16
CA ILE A 383 12.13 23.71 20.16
C ILE A 383 13.09 22.55 20.44
N ASP A 384 12.79 21.78 21.47
CA ASP A 384 13.55 20.59 21.86
C ASP A 384 13.31 19.46 20.85
N ILE A 385 14.33 19.13 20.04
CA ILE A 385 14.25 18.10 19.00
C ILE A 385 14.98 16.85 19.46
N GLN A 386 14.20 15.82 19.70
CA GLN A 386 14.63 14.48 20.13
C GLN A 386 14.69 13.50 18.94
N PRO A 387 15.51 12.45 19.02
CA PRO A 387 15.55 11.40 17.99
C PRO A 387 14.20 10.74 17.75
N GLU A 388 14.07 10.06 16.60
CA GLU A 388 12.92 9.22 16.30
C GLU A 388 12.74 8.13 17.36
N VAL A 389 11.49 7.82 17.65
CA VAL A 389 11.10 6.84 18.67
C VAL A 389 10.56 5.59 17.98
N ASP A 390 11.01 4.44 18.45
CA ASP A 390 10.44 3.16 18.04
C ASP A 390 8.97 3.08 18.48
N TYR A 391 8.12 2.69 17.53
CA TYR A 391 6.69 2.58 17.73
C TYR A 391 6.34 1.56 18.84
N TYR A 392 7.00 0.42 18.87
CA TYR A 392 6.80 -0.64 19.88
C TYR A 392 7.66 -0.48 21.14
N GLY A 393 8.47 0.58 21.19
CA GLY A 393 9.34 0.88 22.31
C GLY A 393 8.71 1.88 23.30
N PRO A 394 9.40 3.00 23.59
CA PRO A 394 8.99 3.94 24.62
C PRO A 394 7.83 4.87 24.24
N LEU A 395 7.23 4.73 23.05
CA LEU A 395 6.24 5.68 22.52
C LEU A 395 4.99 5.77 23.40
N ALA A 396 4.49 4.64 23.92
CA ALA A 396 3.33 4.65 24.82
C ALA A 396 3.61 5.43 26.12
N SER A 397 4.84 5.32 26.67
CA SER A 397 5.26 6.10 27.85
C SER A 397 5.35 7.59 27.56
N ILE A 398 5.79 7.97 26.34
CA ILE A 398 5.80 9.37 25.91
C ILE A 398 4.38 9.90 25.85
N TYR A 399 3.44 9.15 25.27
CA TYR A 399 2.05 9.57 25.17
C TYR A 399 1.38 9.75 26.54
N SER A 400 1.56 8.78 27.45
CA SER A 400 0.96 8.84 28.80
C SER A 400 1.59 9.90 29.71
N SER A 401 2.85 10.27 29.46
CA SER A 401 3.58 11.23 30.32
C SER A 401 3.48 12.68 29.84
N SER A 402 3.03 12.90 28.60
CA SER A 402 2.98 14.24 28.00
C SER A 402 1.79 15.04 28.50
N GLY A 403 1.98 16.35 28.71
CA GLY A 403 0.89 17.25 29.00
C GLY A 403 -0.17 17.25 27.91
N CYS A 404 0.25 17.18 26.65
CA CYS A 404 -0.61 17.05 25.48
C CYS A 404 0.21 16.50 24.28
N ILE A 405 -0.40 15.67 23.46
CA ILE A 405 0.14 15.24 22.16
C ILE A 405 -0.51 16.07 21.06
N LEU A 406 0.31 16.80 20.30
CA LEU A 406 -0.13 17.47 19.08
C LEU A 406 -0.06 16.49 17.91
N ASN A 407 -1.17 16.27 17.23
CA ASN A 407 -1.19 15.57 15.95
C ASN A 407 -1.46 16.54 14.81
N LEU A 408 -0.65 16.44 13.77
CA LEU A 408 -0.84 17.14 12.51
C LEU A 408 -0.94 16.10 11.40
N THR A 409 -2.14 15.99 10.81
CA THR A 409 -2.46 14.92 9.87
C THR A 409 -1.76 15.12 8.54
N ASN A 410 -1.30 14.03 7.95
CA ASN A 410 -0.61 14.06 6.67
C ASN A 410 -1.54 14.58 5.55
N MET A 411 -1.08 15.55 4.76
CA MET A 411 -1.81 16.13 3.65
C MET A 411 -1.99 15.17 2.44
N HIS A 412 -1.30 14.04 2.42
CA HIS A 412 -1.53 12.99 1.42
C HIS A 412 -2.85 12.25 1.60
N LEU A 413 -3.46 12.37 2.77
CA LEU A 413 -4.71 11.72 3.15
C LEU A 413 -5.76 12.80 3.44
N PRO A 414 -6.66 13.11 2.48
CA PRO A 414 -7.64 14.19 2.62
C PRO A 414 -8.58 14.05 3.81
N HIS A 415 -9.07 12.85 4.07
CA HIS A 415 -9.95 12.52 5.19
C HIS A 415 -9.28 11.57 6.19
N GLY A 416 -7.95 11.39 6.07
CA GLY A 416 -7.24 10.40 6.87
C GLY A 416 -7.13 10.74 8.35
N LEU A 417 -6.97 9.68 9.13
CA LEU A 417 -6.54 9.73 10.52
C LEU A 417 -5.17 9.03 10.61
N THR A 418 -4.34 9.49 11.53
CA THR A 418 -3.07 8.84 11.84
C THR A 418 -3.26 7.82 12.97
N GLN A 419 -2.29 6.94 13.14
CA GLN A 419 -2.26 5.97 14.24
C GLN A 419 -2.40 6.66 15.62
N ARG A 420 -1.87 7.87 15.78
CA ARG A 420 -1.95 8.67 17.02
C ARG A 420 -3.37 8.97 17.48
N HIS A 421 -4.34 9.08 16.56
CA HIS A 421 -5.75 9.28 16.91
C HIS A 421 -6.35 8.12 17.71
N PHE A 422 -5.69 6.99 17.74
CA PHE A 422 -6.12 5.78 18.46
C PHE A 422 -5.17 5.47 19.63
N ASP A 423 -3.86 5.42 19.36
CA ASP A 423 -2.87 4.96 20.33
C ASP A 423 -2.67 5.92 21.51
N VAL A 424 -2.78 7.23 21.29
CA VAL A 424 -2.62 8.22 22.39
C VAL A 424 -3.66 7.99 23.46
N TRP A 425 -4.91 7.79 23.05
CA TRP A 425 -6.00 7.52 24.00
C TRP A 425 -5.86 6.15 24.67
N ALA A 426 -5.44 5.12 23.92
CA ALA A 426 -5.17 3.79 24.46
C ALA A 426 -4.08 3.81 25.54
N ALA A 427 -3.07 4.66 25.37
CA ALA A 427 -1.98 4.87 26.34
C ALA A 427 -2.33 5.84 27.49
N HIS A 428 -3.60 6.22 27.65
CA HIS A 428 -4.02 7.24 28.60
C HIS A 428 -3.34 8.63 28.42
N GLY A 429 -2.92 8.95 27.18
CA GLY A 429 -2.46 10.28 26.80
C GLY A 429 -3.63 11.21 26.45
N PHE A 430 -3.34 12.46 26.15
CA PHE A 430 -4.31 13.44 25.66
C PHE A 430 -3.88 13.97 24.29
N LEU A 431 -4.77 13.88 23.30
CA LEU A 431 -4.51 14.30 21.92
C LEU A 431 -5.27 15.59 21.58
N ILE A 432 -4.58 16.51 20.92
CA ILE A 432 -5.21 17.56 20.09
C ILE A 432 -4.76 17.38 18.64
N THR A 433 -5.63 17.72 17.67
CA THR A 433 -5.35 17.44 16.27
C THR A 433 -5.91 18.51 15.34
N ASP A 434 -5.29 18.69 14.18
CA ASP A 434 -5.89 19.43 13.10
C ASP A 434 -7.16 18.75 12.59
N LYS A 435 -8.17 19.54 12.21
CA LYS A 435 -9.47 19.03 11.78
C LYS A 435 -9.39 18.40 10.38
N THR A 436 -9.81 17.14 10.26
CA THR A 436 -10.07 16.46 9.00
C THR A 436 -11.46 15.84 9.01
N ARG A 437 -12.00 15.50 7.84
CA ARG A 437 -13.27 14.75 7.77
C ARG A 437 -13.16 13.34 8.36
N GLY A 438 -11.96 12.80 8.46
CA GLY A 438 -11.74 11.51 9.12
C GLY A 438 -12.21 11.48 10.57
N LEU A 439 -12.26 12.62 11.26
CA LEU A 439 -12.79 12.71 12.62
C LEU A 439 -14.26 12.34 12.74
N GLU A 440 -15.01 12.24 11.63
CA GLU A 440 -16.40 11.74 11.59
C GLU A 440 -16.54 10.28 12.07
N VAL A 441 -15.44 9.53 12.20
CA VAL A 441 -15.45 8.18 12.82
C VAL A 441 -15.66 8.22 14.33
N PHE A 442 -15.49 9.40 14.96
CA PHE A 442 -15.74 9.65 16.37
C PHE A 442 -17.05 10.44 16.55
N PRO A 443 -17.69 10.37 17.75
CA PRO A 443 -18.81 11.24 18.07
C PRO A 443 -18.44 12.71 17.86
N GLN A 444 -19.32 13.47 17.23
CA GLN A 444 -19.04 14.83 16.79
C GLN A 444 -18.72 15.77 17.96
N GLU A 445 -19.36 15.54 19.10
CA GLU A 445 -19.15 16.28 20.35
C GLU A 445 -17.71 16.12 20.82
N LEU A 446 -17.21 14.87 20.88
CA LEU A 446 -15.83 14.61 21.30
C LEU A 446 -14.81 15.11 20.27
N ALA A 447 -15.07 14.94 18.98
CA ALA A 447 -14.17 15.40 17.93
C ALA A 447 -13.97 16.92 17.94
N ARG A 448 -15.00 17.69 18.28
CA ARG A 448 -14.91 19.17 18.42
C ARG A 448 -14.02 19.60 19.59
N GLU A 449 -14.06 18.86 20.68
CA GLU A 449 -13.31 19.19 21.89
C GLU A 449 -11.79 19.06 21.75
N ILE A 450 -11.31 18.37 20.69
CA ILE A 450 -9.90 18.07 20.46
C ILE A 450 -9.35 18.59 19.15
N SER A 451 -10.18 19.23 18.30
CA SER A 451 -9.77 19.60 16.95
C SER A 451 -9.77 21.10 16.70
N PHE A 452 -8.86 21.54 15.83
CA PHE A 452 -8.70 22.93 15.40
C PHE A 452 -8.49 23.02 13.88
N CYS A 453 -8.85 24.17 13.28
CA CYS A 453 -8.63 24.48 11.87
C CYS A 453 -7.45 25.43 11.65
N ALA A 454 -7.17 26.32 12.61
CA ALA A 454 -6.13 27.33 12.49
C ALA A 454 -5.19 27.31 13.70
N PRO A 455 -3.93 27.78 13.56
CA PRO A 455 -2.97 27.80 14.67
C PRO A 455 -3.42 28.63 15.87
N ARG A 456 -4.26 29.64 15.67
CA ARG A 456 -4.86 30.42 16.77
C ARG A 456 -5.85 29.56 17.56
N GLU A 457 -6.74 28.85 16.88
CA GLU A 457 -7.70 27.94 17.53
C GLU A 457 -6.99 26.83 18.32
N MET A 458 -5.84 26.35 17.82
CA MET A 458 -4.98 25.40 18.55
C MET A 458 -4.54 25.96 19.90
N LEU A 459 -4.08 27.20 19.95
CA LEU A 459 -3.66 27.85 21.21
C LEU A 459 -4.83 28.08 22.17
N ASP A 460 -5.98 28.54 21.63
CA ASP A 460 -7.19 28.77 22.44
C ASP A 460 -7.71 27.43 23.02
N LEU A 461 -7.62 26.35 22.27
CA LEU A 461 -7.98 24.99 22.72
C LEU A 461 -7.07 24.53 23.85
N ILE A 462 -5.75 24.66 23.69
CA ILE A 462 -4.79 24.28 24.75
C ILE A 462 -5.00 25.12 25.99
N ASP A 463 -5.21 26.44 25.87
CA ASP A 463 -5.51 27.31 26.97
C ASP A 463 -6.74 26.86 27.76
N ARG A 464 -7.81 26.53 27.09
CA ARG A 464 -9.06 26.02 27.67
C ARG A 464 -8.83 24.75 28.46
N LEU A 465 -8.16 23.77 27.83
CA LEU A 465 -7.89 22.46 28.44
C LEU A 465 -6.92 22.56 29.64
N ASN A 466 -5.98 23.49 29.61
CA ASN A 466 -5.07 23.71 30.75
C ASN A 466 -5.76 24.39 31.92
N ARG A 467 -6.80 25.20 31.70
CA ARG A 467 -7.59 25.86 32.77
C ARG A 467 -8.62 24.93 33.40
N ASP A 468 -9.14 23.96 32.60
CA ASP A 468 -10.18 23.03 33.05
C ASP A 468 -9.68 21.56 32.97
N SER A 469 -8.98 21.17 34.03
CA SER A 469 -8.47 19.81 34.17
C SER A 469 -9.60 18.77 34.29
N SER A 470 -10.77 19.15 34.81
CA SER A 470 -11.93 18.28 34.92
C SER A 470 -12.46 17.92 33.53
N LEU A 471 -12.66 18.92 32.68
CA LEU A 471 -13.06 18.71 31.27
C LEU A 471 -12.03 17.86 30.52
N LYS A 472 -10.75 18.16 30.68
CA LYS A 472 -9.67 17.39 30.04
C LYS A 472 -9.72 15.90 30.44
N ASN A 473 -9.87 15.60 31.73
CA ASN A 473 -9.96 14.24 32.24
C ASN A 473 -11.23 13.52 31.74
N GLN A 474 -12.36 14.24 31.67
CA GLN A 474 -13.61 13.67 31.13
C GLN A 474 -13.44 13.27 29.68
N ILE A 475 -12.93 14.17 28.81
CA ILE A 475 -12.68 13.88 27.40
C ILE A 475 -11.75 12.69 27.24
N GLN A 476 -10.66 12.62 28.02
CA GLN A 476 -9.72 11.52 27.99
C GLN A 476 -10.38 10.19 28.34
N ALA A 477 -11.19 10.14 29.38
CA ALA A 477 -11.90 8.94 29.81
C ALA A 477 -12.90 8.46 28.75
N GLU A 478 -13.64 9.39 28.13
CA GLU A 478 -14.60 9.08 27.08
C GLU A 478 -13.92 8.54 25.82
N PHE A 479 -12.82 9.17 25.36
CA PHE A 479 -12.03 8.64 24.24
C PHE A 479 -11.41 7.29 24.57
N TYR A 480 -10.82 7.10 25.74
CA TYR A 480 -10.29 5.79 26.15
C TYR A 480 -11.34 4.69 26.05
N LYS A 481 -12.53 4.94 26.60
CA LYS A 481 -13.66 4.02 26.54
C LYS A 481 -14.08 3.73 25.08
N LEU A 482 -14.20 4.79 24.28
CA LEU A 482 -14.57 4.68 22.86
C LEU A 482 -13.56 3.85 22.06
N ILE A 483 -12.25 4.16 22.22
CA ILE A 483 -11.18 3.44 21.53
C ILE A 483 -11.18 1.97 21.92
N LYS A 484 -11.25 1.66 23.22
CA LYS A 484 -11.24 0.30 23.74
C LYS A 484 -12.42 -0.53 23.24
N THR A 485 -13.59 0.08 23.04
CA THR A 485 -14.82 -0.63 22.68
C THR A 485 -15.12 -0.66 21.19
N ARG A 486 -14.55 0.26 20.37
CA ARG A 486 -14.95 0.40 18.96
C ARG A 486 -13.80 0.53 17.98
N HIS A 487 -12.57 0.76 18.45
CA HIS A 487 -11.45 1.06 17.57
C HIS A 487 -10.19 0.25 17.91
N THR A 488 -10.35 -1.07 18.00
CA THR A 488 -9.26 -2.05 18.16
C THR A 488 -8.99 -2.79 16.84
N TYR A 489 -7.80 -3.36 16.67
CA TYR A 489 -7.49 -4.19 15.50
C TYR A 489 -8.37 -5.45 15.42
N ARG A 490 -8.81 -5.98 16.56
CA ARG A 490 -9.80 -7.06 16.58
C ARG A 490 -11.04 -6.72 15.77
N GLN A 491 -11.66 -5.57 16.05
CA GLN A 491 -12.84 -5.12 15.31
C GLN A 491 -12.57 -4.87 13.82
N ARG A 492 -11.37 -4.44 13.49
CA ARG A 492 -10.97 -4.29 12.06
C ARG A 492 -10.92 -5.64 11.36
N LEU A 493 -10.33 -6.66 12.00
CA LEU A 493 -10.26 -8.01 11.44
C LEU A 493 -11.64 -8.68 11.39
N GLU A 494 -12.46 -8.54 12.43
CA GLU A 494 -13.85 -9.01 12.43
C GLU A 494 -14.64 -8.41 11.25
N ASN A 495 -14.45 -7.11 10.94
CA ASN A 495 -15.05 -6.47 9.77
C ASN A 495 -14.54 -7.06 8.45
N ILE A 496 -13.24 -7.32 8.33
CA ILE A 496 -12.65 -7.97 7.14
C ILE A 496 -13.25 -9.37 6.98
N PHE A 497 -13.26 -10.17 8.04
CA PHE A 497 -13.74 -11.56 8.02
C PHE A 497 -15.24 -11.64 7.68
N ASN A 498 -16.07 -10.77 8.27
CA ASN A 498 -17.49 -10.69 7.97
C ASN A 498 -17.76 -10.35 6.50
N LEU A 499 -17.03 -9.36 5.94
CA LEU A 499 -17.15 -8.96 4.53
C LEU A 499 -16.71 -10.06 3.54
N LEU A 500 -15.77 -10.90 3.95
CA LEU A 500 -15.23 -11.98 3.13
C LEU A 500 -15.81 -13.36 3.45
N ASN A 501 -16.77 -13.44 4.38
CA ASN A 501 -17.38 -14.69 4.86
C ASN A 501 -16.34 -15.69 5.40
N ILE A 502 -15.27 -15.20 6.01
CA ILE A 502 -14.27 -16.03 6.69
C ILE A 502 -14.84 -16.44 8.06
N LYS A 503 -14.87 -17.74 8.32
CA LYS A 503 -15.29 -18.28 9.62
C LYS A 503 -14.06 -18.36 10.54
N GLY A 504 -14.11 -17.66 11.66
CA GLY A 504 -13.15 -17.77 12.75
C GLY A 504 -13.55 -18.91 13.71
#